data_32594220ba6c73646ba6c9aefc2d2a88
#
_entry.id   32594220ba6c73646ba6c9aefc2d2a88
#
_cell.length_a   1.000
_cell.length_b   1.000
_cell.length_c   1.000
_cell.angle_alpha   90.00
_cell.angle_beta   90.00
_cell.angle_gamma   90.00
#
_symmetry.space_group_name_H-M   'P 1'
#
loop_
_entity.id
_entity.type
_entity.pdbx_description
1 polymer ?
#
loop_
_entity_poly.entity_id
_entity_poly.type
_entity_poly.pdbx_seq_one_letter_code
_entity_poly.pdbx_strand_id
1 'polypeptide(L)'
;MREYDPLADLYDLEYDHDYDLPFWLALTEREGGPVIELGAGTGRLAAPLADFGLDVAAVEVSQNMVEQGRQKGGTVEWVQGDMRHVKLGRRYGLAICAFNSFLCLLSVDDALAFLRNAREHLKPDGLLGIEVSAFTPEELCEEVDSPTLRHDFTRYRGQGAPGRTLERFSVSRYDAASQLLRMRLFYELYGLGGELENKRVHELTIRIVGCGELELLLRLAGFEVETVYGGFEGESFIADSDHLIVLARRL
;
A
#
# COMPACT_ATOMS: atom_id res chain seq x y z
N MET A 1 8.18 -8.31 -5.26
CA MET A 1 6.88 -7.64 -5.47
C MET A 1 5.71 -8.57 -5.83
N ARG A 2 5.87 -9.88 -5.96
CA ARG A 2 4.75 -10.84 -6.03
C ARG A 2 4.48 -11.53 -4.68
N GLU A 3 4.93 -10.91 -3.61
CA GLU A 3 4.91 -11.51 -2.29
C GLU A 3 3.48 -11.74 -1.80
N TYR A 4 2.53 -10.87 -2.14
CA TYR A 4 1.12 -11.04 -1.77
C TYR A 4 0.30 -11.97 -2.69
N ASP A 5 0.87 -12.44 -3.80
CA ASP A 5 0.16 -13.32 -4.75
C ASP A 5 -0.47 -14.56 -4.09
N PRO A 6 0.22 -15.25 -3.13
CA PRO A 6 -0.36 -16.40 -2.42
C PRO A 6 -1.44 -16.04 -1.39
N LEU A 7 -1.60 -14.76 -1.05
CA LEU A 7 -2.51 -14.25 -0.02
C LEU A 7 -3.70 -13.46 -0.59
N ALA A 8 -3.81 -13.37 -1.92
CA ALA A 8 -4.85 -12.58 -2.55
C ALA A 8 -6.26 -12.88 -2.03
N ASP A 9 -6.57 -14.16 -1.76
CA ASP A 9 -7.85 -14.61 -1.23
C ASP A 9 -8.11 -14.23 0.25
N LEU A 10 -7.09 -13.83 0.98
CA LEU A 10 -7.18 -13.36 2.37
C LEU A 10 -7.09 -11.84 2.48
N TYR A 11 -6.59 -11.16 1.44
CA TYR A 11 -6.25 -9.76 1.48
C TYR A 11 -7.44 -8.86 1.85
N ASP A 12 -8.58 -9.05 1.18
CA ASP A 12 -9.78 -8.24 1.44
C ASP A 12 -10.44 -8.56 2.79
N LEU A 13 -10.16 -9.74 3.37
CA LEU A 13 -10.59 -10.08 4.72
C LEU A 13 -9.71 -9.43 5.78
N GLU A 14 -8.41 -9.31 5.49
CA GLU A 14 -7.44 -8.66 6.35
C GLU A 14 -7.62 -7.13 6.36
N TYR A 15 -7.86 -6.55 5.18
CA TYR A 15 -7.89 -5.11 4.95
C TYR A 15 -9.26 -4.66 4.42
N ASP A 16 -10.30 -4.72 5.26
CA ASP A 16 -11.69 -4.40 4.95
C ASP A 16 -12.10 -2.95 5.30
N HIS A 17 -11.13 -2.07 5.54
CA HIS A 17 -11.35 -0.68 5.95
C HIS A 17 -11.23 0.30 4.76
N ASP A 18 -11.86 1.47 4.94
CA ASP A 18 -11.95 2.55 3.94
C ASP A 18 -11.69 3.96 4.53
N TYR A 19 -11.10 4.03 5.73
CA TYR A 19 -10.89 5.30 6.45
C TYR A 19 -10.05 6.32 5.67
N ASP A 20 -9.20 5.87 4.75
CA ASP A 20 -8.35 6.71 3.89
C ASP A 20 -9.06 7.18 2.60
N LEU A 21 -10.18 6.55 2.23
CA LEU A 21 -10.91 6.86 0.99
C LEU A 21 -11.36 8.33 0.90
N PRO A 22 -11.91 8.98 1.95
CA PRO A 22 -12.29 10.39 1.88
C PRO A 22 -11.13 11.33 1.54
N PHE A 23 -9.92 11.06 2.06
CA PHE A 23 -8.72 11.83 1.76
C PHE A 23 -8.36 11.74 0.27
N TRP A 24 -8.33 10.53 -0.27
CA TRP A 24 -7.99 10.30 -1.68
C TRP A 24 -9.07 10.87 -2.62
N LEU A 25 -10.35 10.78 -2.27
CA LEU A 25 -11.44 11.40 -3.02
C LEU A 25 -11.27 12.92 -3.09
N ALA A 26 -11.01 13.58 -1.97
CA ALA A 26 -10.78 15.02 -1.92
C ALA A 26 -9.61 15.45 -2.82
N LEU A 27 -8.52 14.65 -2.86
CA LEU A 27 -7.41 14.89 -3.77
C LEU A 27 -7.80 14.71 -5.24
N THR A 28 -8.61 13.69 -5.58
CA THR A 28 -9.08 13.51 -6.96
C THR A 28 -9.95 14.64 -7.44
N GLU A 29 -10.80 15.19 -6.57
CA GLU A 29 -11.62 16.37 -6.87
C GLU A 29 -10.76 17.61 -7.08
N ARG A 30 -9.74 17.80 -6.24
CA ARG A 30 -8.81 18.93 -6.34
C ARG A 30 -8.00 18.92 -7.63
N GLU A 31 -7.44 17.77 -8.00
CA GLU A 31 -6.52 17.64 -9.14
C GLU A 31 -7.26 17.50 -10.49
N GLY A 32 -8.42 16.90 -10.46
CA GLY A 32 -9.21 16.58 -11.65
C GLY A 32 -8.53 15.60 -12.61
N GLY A 33 -9.30 15.10 -13.59
CA GLY A 33 -8.82 14.21 -14.64
C GLY A 33 -8.60 12.76 -14.19
N PRO A 34 -7.99 11.92 -15.04
CA PRO A 34 -7.81 10.52 -14.74
C PRO A 34 -6.82 10.31 -13.61
N VAL A 35 -7.06 9.25 -12.85
CA VAL A 35 -6.25 8.80 -11.70
C VAL A 35 -5.54 7.49 -12.04
N ILE A 36 -4.31 7.32 -11.57
CA ILE A 36 -3.60 6.04 -11.62
C ILE A 36 -3.21 5.61 -10.21
N GLU A 37 -3.58 4.39 -9.82
CA GLU A 37 -3.07 3.74 -8.60
C GLU A 37 -1.95 2.77 -8.97
N LEU A 38 -0.79 2.94 -8.34
CA LEU A 38 0.43 2.16 -8.56
C LEU A 38 0.70 1.25 -7.37
N GLY A 39 0.54 -0.07 -7.55
CA GLY A 39 0.51 -1.06 -6.48
C GLY A 39 -0.89 -1.21 -5.90
N ALA A 40 -1.90 -1.36 -6.76
CA ALA A 40 -3.30 -1.29 -6.38
C ALA A 40 -3.82 -2.51 -5.59
N GLY A 41 -3.06 -3.61 -5.53
CA GLY A 41 -3.51 -4.83 -4.87
C GLY A 41 -4.81 -5.37 -5.48
N THR A 42 -5.79 -5.64 -4.63
CA THR A 42 -7.14 -6.05 -5.05
C THR A 42 -8.06 -4.86 -5.37
N GLY A 43 -7.51 -3.63 -5.43
CA GLY A 43 -8.27 -2.41 -5.71
C GLY A 43 -9.12 -1.92 -4.54
N ARG A 44 -8.63 -2.05 -3.33
CA ARG A 44 -9.28 -1.52 -2.12
C ARG A 44 -9.59 -0.02 -2.26
N LEU A 45 -8.70 0.73 -2.91
CA LEU A 45 -8.89 2.14 -3.21
C LEU A 45 -9.40 2.38 -4.65
N ALA A 46 -8.81 1.73 -5.67
CA ALA A 46 -9.18 1.95 -7.06
C ALA A 46 -10.66 1.66 -7.36
N ALA A 47 -11.23 0.59 -6.79
CA ALA A 47 -12.62 0.24 -7.06
C ALA A 47 -13.62 1.28 -6.50
N PRO A 48 -13.56 1.70 -5.22
CA PRO A 48 -14.39 2.79 -4.73
C PRO A 48 -14.21 4.10 -5.49
N LEU A 49 -12.98 4.50 -5.85
CA LEU A 49 -12.76 5.70 -6.66
C LEU A 49 -13.50 5.63 -8.00
N ALA A 50 -13.48 4.47 -8.67
CA ALA A 50 -14.21 4.27 -9.92
C ALA A 50 -15.73 4.27 -9.71
N ASP A 51 -16.25 3.77 -8.59
CA ASP A 51 -17.67 3.80 -8.23
C ASP A 51 -18.17 5.24 -8.00
N PHE A 52 -17.31 6.16 -7.59
CA PHE A 52 -17.59 7.61 -7.58
C PHE A 52 -17.56 8.26 -8.98
N GLY A 53 -17.39 7.47 -10.04
CA GLY A 53 -17.42 7.93 -11.43
C GLY A 53 -16.09 8.48 -11.95
N LEU A 54 -15.00 8.23 -11.26
CA LEU A 54 -13.66 8.67 -11.69
C LEU A 54 -13.10 7.72 -12.77
N ASP A 55 -12.30 8.26 -13.68
CA ASP A 55 -11.51 7.48 -14.65
C ASP A 55 -10.25 6.97 -13.98
N VAL A 56 -10.26 5.70 -13.58
CA VAL A 56 -9.21 5.09 -12.75
C VAL A 56 -8.49 3.97 -13.50
N ALA A 57 -7.15 4.04 -13.54
CA ALA A 57 -6.30 2.92 -13.91
C ALA A 57 -5.62 2.34 -12.66
N ALA A 58 -5.61 1.03 -12.53
CA ALA A 58 -5.00 0.29 -11.43
C ALA A 58 -3.88 -0.61 -11.94
N VAL A 59 -2.65 -0.37 -11.48
CA VAL A 59 -1.47 -1.17 -11.82
C VAL A 59 -1.12 -2.07 -10.66
N GLU A 60 -1.07 -3.38 -10.91
CA GLU A 60 -0.69 -4.37 -9.92
C GLU A 60 0.14 -5.49 -10.57
N VAL A 61 1.18 -5.95 -9.89
CA VAL A 61 2.11 -6.97 -10.42
C VAL A 61 1.61 -8.40 -10.20
N SER A 62 0.82 -8.63 -9.14
CA SER A 62 0.23 -9.92 -8.82
C SER A 62 -0.98 -10.18 -9.70
N GLN A 63 -0.94 -11.28 -10.46
CA GLN A 63 -2.06 -11.69 -11.28
C GLN A 63 -3.29 -12.02 -10.42
N ASN A 64 -3.11 -12.73 -9.29
CA ASN A 64 -4.19 -13.12 -8.42
C ASN A 64 -4.90 -11.91 -7.80
N MET A 65 -4.15 -10.86 -7.43
CA MET A 65 -4.72 -9.61 -6.94
C MET A 65 -5.55 -8.90 -8.03
N VAL A 66 -5.01 -8.81 -9.25
CA VAL A 66 -5.73 -8.23 -10.41
C VAL A 66 -7.02 -8.99 -10.71
N GLU A 67 -6.99 -10.33 -10.67
CA GLU A 67 -8.17 -11.15 -10.90
C GLU A 67 -9.24 -10.92 -9.84
N GLN A 68 -8.85 -10.80 -8.58
CA GLN A 68 -9.77 -10.45 -7.49
C GLN A 68 -10.34 -9.04 -7.64
N GLY A 69 -9.50 -8.07 -7.96
CA GLY A 69 -9.94 -6.70 -8.22
C GLY A 69 -10.97 -6.62 -9.34
N ARG A 70 -10.76 -7.34 -10.43
CA ARG A 70 -11.73 -7.41 -11.55
C ARG A 70 -13.07 -8.03 -11.13
N GLN A 71 -13.09 -8.93 -10.16
CA GLN A 71 -14.33 -9.56 -9.65
C GLN A 71 -15.18 -8.59 -8.82
N LYS A 72 -14.59 -7.52 -8.28
CA LYS A 72 -15.33 -6.47 -7.55
C LYS A 72 -16.21 -5.63 -8.46
N GLY A 73 -16.02 -5.74 -9.78
CA GLY A 73 -16.76 -4.96 -10.78
C GLY A 73 -16.20 -3.54 -10.93
N GLY A 74 -17.05 -2.63 -11.44
CA GLY A 74 -16.68 -1.24 -11.69
C GLY A 74 -15.97 -1.02 -13.03
N THR A 75 -15.59 0.23 -13.29
CA THR A 75 -14.99 0.69 -14.55
C THR A 75 -13.49 0.91 -14.45
N VAL A 76 -12.82 0.18 -13.54
CA VAL A 76 -11.35 0.29 -13.34
C VAL A 76 -10.61 -0.31 -14.55
N GLU A 77 -9.66 0.44 -15.11
CA GLU A 77 -8.70 -0.06 -16.10
C GLU A 77 -7.60 -0.86 -15.41
N TRP A 78 -7.76 -2.19 -15.33
CA TRP A 78 -6.78 -3.06 -14.69
C TRP A 78 -5.60 -3.38 -15.61
N VAL A 79 -4.40 -3.06 -15.16
CA VAL A 79 -3.14 -3.35 -15.85
C VAL A 79 -2.25 -4.22 -14.96
N GLN A 80 -2.03 -5.46 -15.38
CA GLN A 80 -1.00 -6.28 -14.73
C GLN A 80 0.38 -5.79 -15.15
N GLY A 81 1.17 -5.29 -14.21
CA GLY A 81 2.48 -4.74 -14.49
C GLY A 81 3.25 -4.32 -13.25
N ASP A 82 4.55 -4.16 -13.43
CA ASP A 82 5.44 -3.65 -12.40
C ASP A 82 5.40 -2.11 -12.38
N MET A 83 5.03 -1.52 -11.25
CA MET A 83 4.90 -0.06 -11.08
C MET A 83 6.21 0.69 -11.36
N ARG A 84 7.38 0.02 -11.35
CA ARG A 84 8.67 0.61 -11.71
C ARG A 84 8.85 0.82 -13.22
N HIS A 85 8.10 0.07 -14.06
CA HIS A 85 8.42 -0.04 -15.49
C HIS A 85 7.20 -0.03 -16.42
N VAL A 86 5.98 -0.16 -15.90
CA VAL A 86 4.75 -0.19 -16.71
C VAL A 86 4.64 1.05 -17.61
N LYS A 87 4.03 0.89 -18.79
CA LYS A 87 3.78 1.99 -19.74
C LYS A 87 2.33 1.93 -20.21
N LEU A 88 1.52 2.92 -19.86
CA LEU A 88 0.11 2.97 -20.21
C LEU A 88 -0.22 3.85 -21.42
N GLY A 89 0.74 4.66 -21.89
CA GLY A 89 0.56 5.49 -23.08
C GLY A 89 -0.33 6.72 -22.88
N ARG A 90 -0.82 6.98 -21.65
CA ARG A 90 -1.59 8.18 -21.29
C ARG A 90 -1.04 8.83 -20.02
N ARG A 91 -1.51 10.05 -19.72
CA ARG A 91 -1.09 10.82 -18.54
C ARG A 91 -2.26 11.12 -17.62
N TYR A 92 -1.98 11.19 -16.34
CA TYR A 92 -2.92 11.30 -15.23
C TYR A 92 -2.75 12.64 -14.51
N GLY A 93 -3.81 13.15 -13.91
CA GLY A 93 -3.76 14.31 -13.01
C GLY A 93 -3.17 13.93 -11.66
N LEU A 94 -3.54 12.73 -11.17
CA LEU A 94 -3.12 12.21 -9.88
C LEU A 94 -2.59 10.78 -10.05
N ALA A 95 -1.42 10.51 -9.46
CA ALA A 95 -0.89 9.17 -9.23
C ALA A 95 -0.90 8.88 -7.72
N ILE A 96 -1.38 7.72 -7.34
CA ILE A 96 -1.48 7.27 -5.95
C ILE A 96 -0.63 6.02 -5.76
N CYS A 97 0.17 5.99 -4.70
CA CYS A 97 0.86 4.81 -4.21
C CYS A 97 0.58 4.69 -2.71
N ALA A 98 -0.53 4.04 -2.36
CA ALA A 98 -1.05 3.97 -1.01
C ALA A 98 -0.76 2.63 -0.34
N PHE A 99 -1.06 2.57 0.94
CA PHE A 99 -1.10 1.37 1.76
C PHE A 99 0.19 0.56 1.71
N ASN A 100 1.32 1.24 1.98
CA ASN A 100 2.65 0.62 2.06
C ASN A 100 3.21 0.04 0.74
N SER A 101 2.54 0.22 -0.40
CA SER A 101 3.04 -0.32 -1.68
C SER A 101 4.44 0.20 -2.01
N PHE A 102 4.78 1.43 -1.62
CA PHE A 102 6.11 1.99 -1.79
C PHE A 102 7.19 1.24 -0.98
N LEU A 103 6.86 0.73 0.20
CA LEU A 103 7.80 -0.02 1.05
C LEU A 103 8.20 -1.38 0.45
N CYS A 104 7.45 -1.89 -0.54
CA CYS A 104 7.82 -3.08 -1.29
C CYS A 104 8.98 -2.85 -2.29
N LEU A 105 9.46 -1.61 -2.43
CA LEU A 105 10.64 -1.24 -3.21
C LEU A 105 11.89 -1.39 -2.33
N LEU A 106 12.54 -2.54 -2.42
CA LEU A 106 13.56 -2.96 -1.45
C LEU A 106 14.92 -2.27 -1.61
N SER A 107 15.10 -1.45 -2.64
CA SER A 107 16.34 -0.70 -2.88
C SER A 107 16.07 0.74 -3.29
N VAL A 108 17.07 1.61 -3.11
CA VAL A 108 17.05 3.00 -3.59
C VAL A 108 16.83 3.05 -5.10
N ASP A 109 17.46 2.13 -5.86
CA ASP A 109 17.32 2.07 -7.31
C ASP A 109 15.89 1.71 -7.73
N ASP A 110 15.24 0.78 -7.02
CA ASP A 110 13.83 0.44 -7.24
C ASP A 110 12.91 1.64 -6.95
N ALA A 111 13.15 2.33 -5.84
CA ALA A 111 12.39 3.53 -5.47
C ALA A 111 12.55 4.63 -6.52
N LEU A 112 13.76 4.90 -6.99
CA LEU A 112 14.00 5.87 -8.05
C LEU A 112 13.40 5.44 -9.40
N ALA A 113 13.44 4.16 -9.73
CA ALA A 113 12.82 3.64 -10.95
C ALA A 113 11.29 3.85 -10.90
N PHE A 114 10.66 3.53 -9.77
CA PHE A 114 9.23 3.81 -9.53
C PHE A 114 8.90 5.30 -9.66
N LEU A 115 9.61 6.17 -8.95
CA LEU A 115 9.35 7.60 -8.95
C LEU A 115 9.49 8.22 -10.36
N ARG A 116 10.52 7.82 -11.11
CA ARG A 116 10.70 8.27 -12.50
C ARG A 116 9.56 7.76 -13.38
N ASN A 117 9.12 6.51 -13.19
CA ASN A 117 8.00 5.96 -13.93
C ASN A 117 6.67 6.65 -13.58
N ALA A 118 6.40 6.91 -12.30
CA ALA A 118 5.23 7.69 -11.87
C ALA A 118 5.24 9.09 -12.50
N ARG A 119 6.41 9.77 -12.53
CA ARG A 119 6.58 11.07 -13.17
C ARG A 119 6.23 11.03 -14.67
N GLU A 120 6.60 9.99 -15.39
CA GLU A 120 6.27 9.85 -16.81
C GLU A 120 4.77 9.71 -17.05
N HIS A 121 4.03 9.12 -16.09
CA HIS A 121 2.59 8.95 -16.16
C HIS A 121 1.79 10.18 -15.71
N LEU A 122 2.40 11.15 -15.07
CA LEU A 122 1.73 12.38 -14.66
C LEU A 122 1.72 13.43 -15.78
N LYS A 123 0.67 14.23 -15.83
CA LYS A 123 0.64 15.49 -16.60
C LYS A 123 1.70 16.46 -16.07
N PRO A 124 2.10 17.48 -16.84
CA PRO A 124 2.81 18.61 -16.25
C PRO A 124 2.05 19.15 -15.05
N ASP A 125 2.74 19.44 -13.94
CA ASP A 125 2.13 19.86 -12.68
C ASP A 125 1.17 18.84 -12.02
N GLY A 126 1.16 17.60 -12.50
CA GLY A 126 0.38 16.53 -11.90
C GLY A 126 0.91 16.11 -10.53
N LEU A 127 0.03 15.60 -9.68
CA LEU A 127 0.32 15.25 -8.29
C LEU A 127 0.64 13.75 -8.13
N LEU A 128 1.67 13.45 -7.34
CA LEU A 128 1.94 12.12 -6.79
C LEU A 128 1.62 12.13 -5.30
N GLY A 129 0.74 11.23 -4.86
CA GLY A 129 0.52 10.93 -3.45
C GLY A 129 1.14 9.59 -3.09
N ILE A 130 2.00 9.57 -2.07
CA ILE A 130 2.58 8.34 -1.50
C ILE A 130 2.16 8.26 -0.05
N GLU A 131 1.63 7.11 0.37
CA GLU A 131 1.33 6.85 1.77
C GLU A 131 1.98 5.55 2.22
N VAL A 132 2.65 5.64 3.36
CA VAL A 132 3.27 4.51 4.05
C VAL A 132 3.07 4.63 5.55
N SER A 133 3.11 3.51 6.27
CA SER A 133 3.19 3.52 7.73
C SER A 133 4.46 4.25 8.19
N ALA A 134 4.33 5.13 9.15
CA ALA A 134 5.45 5.69 9.86
C ALA A 134 5.89 4.71 10.97
N PHE A 135 7.19 4.55 11.12
CA PHE A 135 7.78 3.70 12.15
C PHE A 135 8.64 4.57 13.07
N THR A 136 8.37 4.51 14.35
CA THR A 136 9.21 5.18 15.35
C THR A 136 10.54 4.43 15.54
N PRO A 137 11.63 5.10 15.95
CA PRO A 137 12.87 4.42 16.29
C PRO A 137 12.70 3.35 17.36
N GLU A 138 11.81 3.57 18.33
CA GLU A 138 11.49 2.66 19.43
C GLU A 138 10.89 1.35 18.89
N GLU A 139 9.87 1.44 18.02
CA GLU A 139 9.26 0.28 17.38
C GLU A 139 10.27 -0.53 16.56
N LEU A 140 11.13 0.14 15.79
CA LEU A 140 12.17 -0.53 15.02
C LEU A 140 13.23 -1.19 15.91
N CYS A 141 13.59 -0.56 17.05
CA CYS A 141 14.53 -1.16 18.00
C CYS A 141 13.98 -2.44 18.63
N GLU A 142 12.66 -2.52 18.89
CA GLU A 142 12.03 -3.75 19.40
C GLU A 142 12.14 -4.91 18.41
N GLU A 143 12.24 -4.62 17.11
CA GLU A 143 12.32 -5.63 16.05
C GLU A 143 13.76 -6.09 15.72
N VAL A 144 14.80 -5.47 16.32
CA VAL A 144 16.21 -5.78 15.96
C VAL A 144 16.64 -7.17 16.43
N ASP A 145 16.28 -7.58 17.64
CA ASP A 145 16.84 -8.78 18.28
C ASP A 145 15.81 -9.73 18.92
N SER A 146 14.54 -9.47 18.81
CA SER A 146 13.54 -10.27 19.49
C SER A 146 12.53 -10.89 18.52
N PRO A 147 12.73 -12.17 18.12
CA PRO A 147 11.72 -12.90 17.37
C PRO A 147 10.54 -13.28 18.29
N THR A 148 9.86 -12.29 18.84
CA THR A 148 8.65 -12.53 19.63
C THR A 148 7.49 -12.73 18.69
N LEU A 149 6.78 -13.86 18.84
CA LEU A 149 5.53 -14.09 18.14
C LEU A 149 4.48 -13.11 18.70
N ARG A 150 3.98 -12.22 17.83
CA ARG A 150 2.93 -11.25 18.16
C ARG A 150 1.63 -11.70 17.55
N HIS A 151 0.53 -11.50 18.28
CA HIS A 151 -0.81 -11.60 17.71
C HIS A 151 -1.16 -10.25 17.09
N ASP A 152 -1.38 -10.21 15.78
CA ASP A 152 -1.62 -8.98 15.05
C ASP A 152 -3.11 -8.60 15.05
N PHE A 153 -3.97 -9.56 14.70
CA PHE A 153 -5.43 -9.34 14.69
C PHE A 153 -6.23 -10.65 14.64
N THR A 154 -7.52 -10.50 14.98
CA THR A 154 -8.58 -11.46 14.73
C THR A 154 -9.60 -10.87 13.76
N ARG A 155 -10.00 -11.60 12.71
CA ARG A 155 -11.09 -11.22 11.80
C ARG A 155 -12.13 -12.34 11.73
N TYR A 156 -13.40 -11.95 11.72
CA TYR A 156 -14.52 -12.89 11.65
C TYR A 156 -15.06 -12.94 10.22
N ARG A 157 -15.13 -14.15 9.65
CA ARG A 157 -15.75 -14.38 8.36
C ARG A 157 -17.24 -14.61 8.52
N GLY A 158 -18.06 -13.70 8.03
CA GLY A 158 -19.51 -13.82 7.94
C GLY A 158 -20.27 -12.70 8.65
N GLN A 159 -21.17 -12.05 7.93
CA GLN A 159 -22.14 -11.13 8.54
C GLN A 159 -23.25 -11.97 9.21
N GLY A 160 -23.36 -11.87 10.53
CA GLY A 160 -24.55 -12.31 11.28
C GLY A 160 -24.60 -13.77 11.77
N ALA A 161 -23.52 -14.55 11.71
CA ALA A 161 -23.40 -15.86 12.35
C ALA A 161 -22.01 -16.00 12.99
N PRO A 162 -21.80 -16.87 14.00
CA PRO A 162 -20.47 -17.23 14.45
C PRO A 162 -19.74 -17.85 13.26
N GLY A 163 -18.96 -17.02 12.55
CA GLY A 163 -18.27 -17.38 11.33
C GLY A 163 -16.92 -18.01 11.64
N ARG A 164 -16.27 -18.50 10.59
CA ARG A 164 -14.85 -18.85 10.64
C ARG A 164 -14.03 -17.66 11.08
N THR A 165 -13.00 -17.90 11.88
CA THR A 165 -12.12 -16.86 12.41
C THR A 165 -10.78 -16.93 11.69
N LEU A 166 -10.29 -15.80 11.22
CA LEU A 166 -8.92 -15.64 10.74
C LEU A 166 -8.10 -14.95 11.83
N GLU A 167 -7.07 -15.65 12.30
CA GLU A 167 -6.04 -15.11 13.19
C GLU A 167 -4.78 -14.87 12.40
N ARG A 168 -4.12 -13.70 12.62
CA ARG A 168 -2.79 -13.47 12.12
C ARG A 168 -1.82 -13.25 13.27
N PHE A 169 -0.68 -13.91 13.15
CA PHE A 169 0.47 -13.70 14.02
C PHE A 169 1.67 -13.32 13.16
N SER A 170 2.62 -12.61 13.73
CA SER A 170 3.86 -12.25 13.06
C SER A 170 5.10 -12.42 13.93
N VAL A 171 6.21 -12.62 13.25
CA VAL A 171 7.56 -12.49 13.80
C VAL A 171 8.33 -11.60 12.85
N SER A 172 8.90 -10.51 13.35
CA SER A 172 9.60 -9.53 12.54
C SER A 172 11.06 -9.42 12.92
N ARG A 173 11.90 -9.01 11.98
CA ARG A 173 13.30 -8.68 12.21
C ARG A 173 13.71 -7.50 11.35
N TYR A 174 14.17 -6.44 11.99
CA TYR A 174 14.68 -5.25 11.32
C TYR A 174 16.21 -5.30 11.22
N ASP A 175 16.73 -5.02 10.02
CA ASP A 175 18.15 -4.82 9.76
C ASP A 175 18.39 -3.33 9.46
N ALA A 176 18.91 -2.59 10.42
CA ALA A 176 19.16 -1.16 10.31
C ALA A 176 20.18 -0.79 9.23
N ALA A 177 21.12 -1.70 8.88
CA ALA A 177 22.13 -1.42 7.86
C ALA A 177 21.55 -1.41 6.44
N SER A 178 20.59 -2.30 6.16
CA SER A 178 19.87 -2.37 4.89
C SER A 178 18.50 -1.68 4.93
N GLN A 179 18.04 -1.24 6.10
CA GLN A 179 16.69 -0.70 6.34
C GLN A 179 15.57 -1.71 6.00
N LEU A 180 15.85 -3.01 6.02
CA LEU A 180 14.88 -4.04 5.68
C LEU A 180 14.21 -4.61 6.93
N LEU A 181 12.88 -4.56 6.96
CA LEU A 181 12.05 -5.28 7.91
C LEU A 181 11.55 -6.57 7.26
N ARG A 182 12.00 -7.70 7.76
CA ARG A 182 11.58 -9.03 7.32
C ARG A 182 10.56 -9.56 8.29
N MET A 183 9.40 -9.94 7.77
CA MET A 183 8.28 -10.45 8.54
C MET A 183 7.96 -11.87 8.11
N ARG A 184 7.69 -12.74 9.07
CA ARG A 184 7.05 -14.03 8.84
C ARG A 184 5.66 -13.97 9.43
N LEU A 185 4.66 -14.04 8.56
CA LEU A 185 3.25 -13.93 8.87
C LEU A 185 2.64 -15.33 8.92
N PHE A 186 1.87 -15.61 9.97
CA PHE A 186 1.18 -16.87 10.16
C PHE A 186 -0.33 -16.59 10.14
N TYR A 187 -1.01 -17.13 9.17
CA TYR A 187 -2.46 -17.04 9.03
C TYR A 187 -3.08 -18.36 9.47
N GLU A 188 -3.94 -18.33 10.47
CA GLU A 188 -4.64 -19.48 11.02
C GLU A 188 -6.14 -19.28 10.82
N LEU A 189 -6.76 -20.19 10.06
CA LEU A 189 -8.21 -20.20 9.83
C LEU A 189 -8.85 -21.24 10.71
N TYR A 190 -9.75 -20.80 11.56
CA TYR A 190 -10.52 -21.64 12.48
C TYR A 190 -11.95 -21.80 12.01
N GLY A 191 -12.47 -23.02 12.16
CA GLY A 191 -13.87 -23.38 11.90
C GLY A 191 -14.81 -22.94 13.00
N LEU A 192 -16.11 -23.21 12.80
CA LEU A 192 -17.19 -22.84 13.73
C LEU A 192 -17.06 -23.45 15.12
N GLY A 193 -16.41 -24.60 15.25
CA GLY A 193 -16.14 -25.30 16.51
C GLY A 193 -14.84 -24.88 17.19
N GLY A 194 -14.09 -23.94 16.60
CA GLY A 194 -12.78 -23.52 17.09
C GLY A 194 -11.63 -24.45 16.67
N GLU A 195 -11.87 -25.41 15.80
CA GLU A 195 -10.84 -26.26 15.20
C GLU A 195 -10.02 -25.52 14.17
N LEU A 196 -8.71 -25.73 14.13
CA LEU A 196 -7.83 -25.19 13.10
C LEU A 196 -8.08 -25.92 11.76
N GLU A 197 -8.66 -25.22 10.79
CA GLU A 197 -8.95 -25.74 9.45
C GLU A 197 -7.77 -25.59 8.49
N ASN A 198 -7.06 -24.45 8.57
CA ASN A 198 -5.95 -24.15 7.66
C ASN A 198 -4.91 -23.27 8.36
N LYS A 199 -3.65 -23.45 7.97
CA LYS A 199 -2.54 -22.60 8.37
C LYS A 199 -1.67 -22.27 7.16
N ARG A 200 -1.42 -20.97 6.94
CA ARG A 200 -0.48 -20.49 5.92
C ARG A 200 0.64 -19.73 6.57
N VAL A 201 1.83 -19.87 6.02
CA VAL A 201 3.00 -19.08 6.43
C VAL A 201 3.47 -18.28 5.22
N HIS A 202 3.67 -16.99 5.42
CA HIS A 202 4.08 -16.08 4.38
C HIS A 202 5.28 -15.25 4.84
N GLU A 203 6.24 -15.00 3.96
CA GLU A 203 7.37 -14.14 4.22
C GLU A 203 7.20 -12.84 3.44
N LEU A 204 7.24 -11.73 4.15
CA LEU A 204 7.15 -10.39 3.58
C LEU A 204 8.40 -9.60 3.97
N THR A 205 8.98 -8.91 3.00
CA THR A 205 10.07 -7.97 3.25
C THR A 205 9.65 -6.60 2.77
N ILE A 206 9.82 -5.60 3.62
CA ILE A 206 9.62 -4.19 3.27
C ILE A 206 10.88 -3.40 3.60
N ARG A 207 11.06 -2.28 2.91
CA ARG A 207 12.12 -1.33 3.20
C ARG A 207 11.54 -0.13 3.91
N ILE A 208 12.03 0.13 5.13
CA ILE A 208 11.62 1.29 5.91
C ILE A 208 12.26 2.55 5.30
N VAL A 209 11.43 3.55 5.04
CA VAL A 209 11.85 4.85 4.51
C VAL A 209 11.39 5.96 5.45
N GLY A 210 12.31 6.83 5.83
CA GLY A 210 11.97 8.03 6.62
C GLY A 210 11.57 9.21 5.73
N CYS A 211 10.88 10.20 6.32
CA CYS A 211 10.39 11.39 5.64
C CYS A 211 11.51 12.10 4.85
N GLY A 212 12.64 12.40 5.48
CA GLY A 212 13.75 13.10 4.81
C GLY A 212 14.37 12.33 3.65
N GLU A 213 14.42 10.98 3.74
CA GLU A 213 14.88 10.14 2.63
C GLU A 213 13.87 10.19 1.47
N LEU A 214 12.58 10.05 1.76
CA LEU A 214 11.53 10.10 0.72
C LEU A 214 11.51 11.44 0.01
N GLU A 215 11.67 12.56 0.74
CA GLU A 215 11.81 13.89 0.15
C GLU A 215 13.02 14.00 -0.80
N LEU A 216 14.18 13.45 -0.40
CA LEU A 216 15.37 13.46 -1.24
C LEU A 216 15.17 12.63 -2.52
N LEU A 217 14.56 11.45 -2.40
CA LEU A 217 14.25 10.58 -3.55
C LEU A 217 13.30 11.27 -4.53
N LEU A 218 12.25 11.94 -4.02
CA LEU A 218 11.31 12.72 -4.82
C LEU A 218 12.00 13.82 -5.59
N ARG A 219 12.85 14.63 -4.93
CA ARG A 219 13.64 15.68 -5.58
C ARG A 219 14.56 15.15 -6.67
N LEU A 220 15.27 14.04 -6.41
CA LEU A 220 16.13 13.36 -7.39
C LEU A 220 15.34 12.83 -8.59
N ALA A 221 14.09 12.48 -8.41
CA ALA A 221 13.20 12.02 -9.48
C ALA A 221 12.49 13.16 -10.22
N GLY A 222 12.69 14.43 -9.84
CA GLY A 222 12.10 15.61 -10.50
C GLY A 222 10.69 15.94 -9.99
N PHE A 223 10.49 15.80 -8.68
CA PHE A 223 9.30 16.26 -7.97
C PHE A 223 9.65 17.38 -6.98
N GLU A 224 8.68 18.22 -6.70
CA GLU A 224 8.68 19.17 -5.59
C GLU A 224 7.67 18.73 -4.54
N VAL A 225 8.10 18.57 -3.30
CA VAL A 225 7.20 18.19 -2.20
C VAL A 225 6.29 19.38 -1.88
N GLU A 226 4.99 19.16 -2.00
CA GLU A 226 3.95 20.15 -1.72
C GLU A 226 3.58 20.14 -0.23
N THR A 227 3.34 18.94 0.33
CA THR A 227 2.88 18.78 1.71
C THR A 227 3.24 17.40 2.24
N VAL A 228 3.44 17.33 3.55
CA VAL A 228 3.62 16.07 4.30
C VAL A 228 2.60 16.03 5.43
N TYR A 229 1.78 14.97 5.45
CA TYR A 229 0.78 14.73 6.49
C TYR A 229 1.16 13.51 7.33
N GLY A 230 0.71 13.52 8.61
CA GLY A 230 0.84 12.42 9.56
C GLY A 230 -0.40 11.53 9.67
N GLY A 231 -1.49 11.92 9.01
CA GLY A 231 -2.79 11.24 9.01
C GLY A 231 -3.69 11.72 7.90
N PHE A 232 -4.83 11.05 7.73
CA PHE A 232 -5.77 11.28 6.63
C PHE A 232 -6.74 12.43 6.85
N GLU A 233 -6.78 13.03 8.06
CA GLU A 233 -7.58 14.23 8.34
C GLU A 233 -6.78 15.53 8.12
N GLY A 234 -5.56 15.43 7.56
CA GLY A 234 -4.71 16.57 7.24
C GLY A 234 -3.79 17.00 8.38
N GLU A 235 -3.55 16.13 9.35
CA GLU A 235 -2.63 16.37 10.45
C GLU A 235 -1.20 16.50 9.96
N SER A 236 -0.46 17.44 10.55
CA SER A 236 0.97 17.57 10.26
C SER A 236 1.75 16.34 10.68
N PHE A 237 2.72 15.94 9.88
CA PHE A 237 3.62 14.84 10.23
C PHE A 237 4.49 15.22 11.43
N ILE A 238 4.42 14.40 12.48
CA ILE A 238 5.20 14.53 13.74
C ILE A 238 5.81 13.17 14.12
N ALA A 239 6.61 13.14 15.19
CA ALA A 239 7.33 11.93 15.62
C ALA A 239 6.41 10.74 15.93
N ASP A 240 5.22 11.01 16.45
CA ASP A 240 4.23 9.99 16.85
C ASP A 240 3.12 9.79 15.79
N SER A 241 3.37 10.17 14.53
CA SER A 241 2.42 9.96 13.44
C SER A 241 2.39 8.48 13.05
N ASP A 242 1.19 7.93 12.83
CA ASP A 242 0.98 6.56 12.34
C ASP A 242 1.27 6.43 10.84
N HIS A 243 1.12 7.52 10.10
CA HIS A 243 1.27 7.57 8.65
C HIS A 243 2.29 8.62 8.23
N LEU A 244 2.99 8.35 7.14
CA LEU A 244 3.76 9.31 6.38
C LEU A 244 3.11 9.43 5.00
N ILE A 245 2.37 10.54 4.79
CA ILE A 245 1.68 10.84 3.54
C ILE A 245 2.39 12.01 2.90
N VAL A 246 3.03 11.79 1.74
CA VAL A 246 3.75 12.82 1.01
C VAL A 246 3.03 13.13 -0.29
N LEU A 247 2.68 14.39 -0.49
CA LEU A 247 2.17 14.93 -1.75
C LEU A 247 3.27 15.69 -2.47
N ALA A 248 3.53 15.35 -3.74
CA ALA A 248 4.61 15.95 -4.51
C ALA A 248 4.20 16.28 -5.95
N ARG A 249 4.52 17.48 -6.41
CA ARG A 249 4.25 17.96 -7.77
C ARG A 249 5.33 17.52 -8.73
N ARG A 250 4.90 17.09 -9.91
CA ARG A 250 5.80 16.87 -11.03
C ARG A 250 6.36 18.21 -11.53
N LEU A 251 7.69 18.35 -11.55
CA LEU A 251 8.41 19.44 -12.19
C LEU A 251 8.57 19.22 -13.71
#